data_8bf2f90def8d6dff6a7df87db29191d3
#
_entry.id   8bf2f90def8d6dff6a7df87db29191d3
#
_cell.length_a   1.000
_cell.length_b   1.000
_cell.length_c   1.000
_cell.angle_alpha   90.00
_cell.angle_beta   90.00
_cell.angle_gamma   90.00
#
_symmetry.space_group_name_H-M   'P 1'
#
loop_
_entity.id
_entity.type
_entity.pdbx_description
1 polymer ?
#
loop_
_entity_poly.entity_id
_entity_poly.type
_entity_poly.pdbx_seq_one_letter_code
_entity_poly.pdbx_strand_id
1 'polypeptide(L)'
;IKSILKSNSIVLKEFEIEANADREPNNITVIDPKLLTSVPNVTGNFEQILFTLPGVSSSNELSSGYNVRGGNFDENLVYVNDVEIYRPFLVRSGQQEGLSFINSNLVSSINFSAGGFQAKYGDKLSSVLDITYRKPVEFTATIKASLLGGSITVEDVFLDKKLSAIVGVRYRDNSLFVNSKQIETNFKPRFTDVQAFLSYKQNEKLTLNFLGNFSLNNYDYQPVTRRTRFGTVTDPLELIVFYEGQEKDTYLTSFGALSADYQANDDLKLTATVTAFNTQAV
;
A
#
# COMPACT_ATOMS: atom_id res chain seq x y z
N ILE A 1 50.12 -9.75 50.56
CA ILE A 1 48.68 -9.71 50.38
C ILE A 1 48.40 -10.58 49.16
N LYS A 2 47.85 -11.81 49.36
CA LYS A 2 47.39 -12.70 48.26
C LYS A 2 45.91 -12.38 48.01
N SER A 3 45.55 -11.75 46.89
CA SER A 3 44.18 -11.62 46.46
C SER A 3 43.79 -12.85 45.61
N ILE A 4 42.82 -13.59 46.07
CA ILE A 4 42.22 -14.71 45.31
C ILE A 4 41.05 -14.14 44.51
N LEU A 5 41.23 -14.07 43.19
CA LEU A 5 40.15 -13.76 42.25
C LEU A 5 39.24 -14.99 42.13
N LYS A 6 37.99 -14.88 42.61
CA LYS A 6 36.94 -15.85 42.35
C LYS A 6 36.33 -15.57 40.97
N SER A 7 36.49 -16.52 40.05
CA SER A 7 35.77 -16.53 38.78
C SER A 7 34.27 -16.70 39.04
N ASN A 8 33.48 -15.66 38.73
CA ASN A 8 32.02 -15.74 38.75
C ASN A 8 31.53 -16.06 37.32
N SER A 9 31.47 -17.37 37.02
CA SER A 9 30.88 -17.79 35.75
C SER A 9 29.38 -17.68 35.82
N ILE A 10 28.82 -16.71 35.12
CA ILE A 10 27.38 -16.66 34.85
C ILE A 10 27.12 -17.67 33.74
N VAL A 11 26.49 -18.79 34.10
CA VAL A 11 25.93 -19.71 33.11
C VAL A 11 24.75 -19.03 32.46
N LEU A 12 24.95 -18.54 31.27
CA LEU A 12 23.83 -18.11 30.41
C LEU A 12 23.00 -19.34 30.11
N LYS A 13 21.70 -19.28 30.42
CA LYS A 13 20.74 -20.29 29.95
C LYS A 13 20.80 -20.29 28.43
N GLU A 14 21.10 -21.45 27.86
CA GLU A 14 20.98 -21.70 26.43
C GLU A 14 19.52 -21.43 26.02
N PHE A 15 19.32 -20.44 25.18
CA PHE A 15 18.02 -20.23 24.52
C PHE A 15 18.03 -21.20 23.34
N GLU A 16 17.40 -22.34 23.51
CA GLU A 16 17.01 -23.21 22.42
C GLU A 16 15.90 -22.47 21.66
N ILE A 17 16.24 -21.87 20.53
CA ILE A 17 15.24 -21.45 19.55
C ILE A 17 14.85 -22.73 18.81
N GLU A 18 13.83 -23.43 19.30
CA GLU A 18 13.10 -24.37 18.47
C GLU A 18 12.44 -23.53 17.38
N ALA A 19 13.06 -23.48 16.21
CA ALA A 19 12.34 -23.18 15.00
C ALA A 19 11.31 -24.30 14.85
N ASN A 20 10.09 -24.07 15.29
CA ASN A 20 8.94 -24.83 14.81
C ASN A 20 8.93 -24.59 13.30
N ALA A 21 9.61 -25.49 12.61
CA ALA A 21 9.51 -25.67 11.18
C ALA A 21 8.14 -26.31 10.88
N ASP A 22 7.03 -25.64 11.26
CA ASP A 22 5.85 -25.69 10.44
C ASP A 22 6.36 -25.27 9.08
N ARG A 23 6.36 -26.22 8.15
CA ARG A 23 6.78 -26.01 6.77
C ARG A 23 5.88 -24.93 6.18
N GLU A 24 6.19 -23.68 6.50
CA GLU A 24 5.67 -22.56 5.72
C GLU A 24 6.06 -22.87 4.28
N PRO A 25 5.10 -22.84 3.35
CA PRO A 25 5.43 -23.10 1.96
C PRO A 25 6.57 -22.17 1.58
N ASN A 26 7.69 -22.71 1.09
CA ASN A 26 8.97 -22.03 0.83
C ASN A 26 8.88 -20.84 -0.16
N ASN A 27 7.69 -20.39 -0.51
CA ASN A 27 7.42 -19.35 -1.50
C ASN A 27 6.92 -18.03 -0.91
N ILE A 28 6.82 -17.91 0.42
CA ILE A 28 6.46 -16.65 1.08
C ILE A 28 7.73 -15.86 1.35
N THR A 29 7.81 -14.65 0.81
CA THR A 29 8.84 -13.67 1.13
C THR A 29 8.27 -12.69 2.15
N VAL A 30 8.80 -12.71 3.36
CA VAL A 30 8.47 -11.72 4.39
C VAL A 30 9.31 -10.48 4.13
N ILE A 31 8.66 -9.34 3.94
CA ILE A 31 9.31 -8.06 3.68
C ILE A 31 9.29 -7.23 4.96
N ASP A 32 10.46 -6.77 5.42
CA ASP A 32 10.53 -5.87 6.58
C ASP A 32 9.88 -4.51 6.24
N PRO A 33 8.84 -4.09 6.96
CA PRO A 33 8.20 -2.80 6.75
C PRO A 33 9.14 -1.59 6.86
N LYS A 34 10.27 -1.73 7.54
CA LYS A 34 11.30 -0.67 7.62
C LYS A 34 11.88 -0.32 6.25
N LEU A 35 11.88 -1.26 5.32
CA LEU A 35 12.32 -1.01 3.94
C LEU A 35 11.44 0.03 3.23
N LEU A 36 10.16 0.19 3.63
CA LEU A 36 9.27 1.22 3.10
C LEU A 36 9.79 2.66 3.34
N THR A 37 10.63 2.84 4.35
CA THR A 37 11.24 4.14 4.65
C THR A 37 12.66 4.28 4.11
N SER A 38 13.34 3.19 3.79
CA SER A 38 14.73 3.17 3.32
C SER A 38 14.85 3.12 1.80
N VAL A 39 13.87 2.55 1.11
CA VAL A 39 13.84 2.53 -0.36
C VAL A 39 13.40 3.90 -0.88
N PRO A 40 14.20 4.57 -1.73
CA PRO A 40 13.81 5.83 -2.35
C PRO A 40 12.51 5.66 -3.13
N ASN A 41 11.49 6.43 -2.79
CA ASN A 41 10.18 6.34 -3.39
C ASN A 41 9.66 7.72 -3.75
N VAL A 42 9.76 8.08 -5.03
CA VAL A 42 9.31 9.37 -5.54
C VAL A 42 7.79 9.42 -5.64
N THR A 43 7.16 8.32 -6.03
CA THR A 43 5.70 8.25 -6.21
C THR A 43 4.96 8.08 -4.88
N GLY A 44 5.60 7.62 -3.81
CA GLY A 44 4.99 7.31 -2.51
C GLY A 44 4.09 6.08 -2.52
N ASN A 45 4.09 5.32 -3.62
CA ASN A 45 3.31 4.10 -3.74
C ASN A 45 3.98 2.95 -3.00
N PHE A 46 3.17 2.15 -2.32
CA PHE A 46 3.63 0.99 -1.56
C PHE A 46 4.36 -0.02 -2.47
N GLU A 47 3.88 -0.22 -3.67
CA GLU A 47 4.32 -1.25 -4.61
C GLU A 47 5.77 -1.07 -5.06
N GLN A 48 6.36 0.11 -4.87
CA GLN A 48 7.77 0.36 -5.19
C GLN A 48 8.73 -0.61 -4.46
N ILE A 49 8.35 -1.08 -3.27
CA ILE A 49 9.15 -2.07 -2.55
C ILE A 49 9.12 -3.44 -3.24
N LEU A 50 8.01 -3.77 -3.90
CA LEU A 50 7.87 -5.05 -4.58
C LEU A 50 8.80 -5.16 -5.78
N PHE A 51 9.16 -4.03 -6.42
CA PHE A 51 10.09 -4.01 -7.55
C PHE A 51 11.53 -4.36 -7.17
N THR A 52 11.83 -4.41 -5.88
CA THR A 52 13.12 -4.93 -5.38
C THR A 52 13.17 -6.45 -5.35
N LEU A 53 12.03 -7.12 -5.53
CA LEU A 53 11.93 -8.57 -5.48
C LEU A 53 12.18 -9.23 -6.84
N PRO A 54 12.82 -10.40 -6.88
CA PRO A 54 13.07 -11.11 -8.12
C PRO A 54 11.76 -11.55 -8.79
N GLY A 55 11.67 -11.30 -10.11
CA GLY A 55 10.50 -11.68 -10.91
C GLY A 55 9.33 -10.70 -10.82
N VAL A 56 9.48 -9.58 -10.15
CA VAL A 56 8.51 -8.48 -10.13
C VAL A 56 8.99 -7.36 -11.07
N SER A 57 8.09 -6.86 -11.89
CA SER A 57 8.39 -5.77 -12.83
C SER A 57 7.21 -4.80 -12.92
N SER A 58 7.49 -3.58 -13.36
CA SER A 58 6.48 -2.58 -13.71
C SER A 58 6.69 -2.13 -15.15
N SER A 59 5.61 -1.87 -15.83
CA SER A 59 5.62 -1.28 -17.18
C SER A 59 5.70 0.25 -17.16
N ASN A 60 5.41 0.88 -16.01
CA ASN A 60 5.39 2.32 -15.85
C ASN A 60 5.78 2.70 -14.42
N GLU A 61 6.79 3.55 -14.27
CA GLU A 61 7.25 4.04 -12.95
C GLU A 61 6.19 4.85 -12.18
N LEU A 62 5.17 5.37 -12.87
CA LEU A 62 4.09 6.17 -12.30
C LEU A 62 2.85 5.33 -11.99
N SER A 63 2.90 4.02 -12.27
CA SER A 63 1.83 3.07 -11.97
C SER A 63 2.12 2.32 -10.67
N SER A 64 1.06 2.01 -9.94
CA SER A 64 1.10 1.07 -8.83
C SER A 64 0.93 -0.39 -9.29
N GLY A 65 0.58 -0.60 -10.56
CA GLY A 65 0.47 -1.93 -11.16
C GLY A 65 1.81 -2.64 -11.28
N TYR A 66 1.87 -3.88 -10.81
CA TYR A 66 3.06 -4.73 -10.91
C TYR A 66 2.73 -6.07 -11.57
N ASN A 67 3.68 -6.58 -12.32
CA ASN A 67 3.61 -7.86 -12.99
C ASN A 67 4.55 -8.85 -12.30
N VAL A 68 4.11 -10.08 -12.10
CA VAL A 68 4.88 -11.10 -11.40
C VAL A 68 5.09 -12.30 -12.31
N ARG A 69 6.36 -12.69 -12.54
CA ARG A 69 6.75 -13.85 -13.36
C ARG A 69 6.08 -13.90 -14.72
N GLY A 70 5.87 -12.74 -15.34
CA GLY A 70 5.24 -12.64 -16.66
C GLY A 70 3.71 -12.62 -16.65
N GLY A 71 3.08 -12.74 -15.48
CA GLY A 71 1.64 -12.50 -15.34
C GLY A 71 1.31 -11.02 -15.37
N ASN A 72 0.04 -10.70 -15.59
CA ASN A 72 -0.44 -9.34 -15.68
C ASN A 72 -0.82 -8.78 -14.28
N PHE A 73 -0.96 -7.47 -14.17
CA PHE A 73 -1.26 -6.80 -12.89
C PHE A 73 -2.61 -7.22 -12.28
N ASP A 74 -3.58 -7.60 -13.09
CA ASP A 74 -4.91 -8.08 -12.68
C ASP A 74 -4.93 -9.54 -12.20
N GLU A 75 -3.81 -10.26 -12.36
CA GLU A 75 -3.62 -11.61 -11.85
C GLU A 75 -3.04 -11.66 -10.44
N ASN A 76 -2.88 -10.52 -9.79
CA ASN A 76 -2.36 -10.41 -8.43
C ASN A 76 -3.50 -10.28 -7.42
N LEU A 77 -3.39 -10.99 -6.29
CA LEU A 77 -4.26 -10.81 -5.14
C LEU A 77 -3.63 -9.85 -4.15
N VAL A 78 -4.45 -8.98 -3.58
CA VAL A 78 -4.05 -8.11 -2.48
C VAL A 78 -5.01 -8.27 -1.32
N TYR A 79 -4.46 -8.60 -0.16
CA TYR A 79 -5.18 -8.68 1.10
C TYR A 79 -4.69 -7.63 2.08
N VAL A 80 -5.59 -7.04 2.82
CA VAL A 80 -5.27 -6.16 3.95
C VAL A 80 -6.08 -6.63 5.17
N ASN A 81 -5.41 -7.09 6.21
CA ASN A 81 -6.03 -7.67 7.41
C ASN A 81 -7.06 -8.77 7.08
N ASP A 82 -6.66 -9.75 6.28
CA ASP A 82 -7.49 -10.86 5.79
C ASP A 82 -8.71 -10.44 4.94
N VAL A 83 -8.78 -9.18 4.52
CA VAL A 83 -9.81 -8.66 3.62
C VAL A 83 -9.25 -8.53 2.22
N GLU A 84 -9.86 -9.18 1.24
CA GLU A 84 -9.48 -9.01 -0.17
C GLU A 84 -9.83 -7.61 -0.66
N ILE A 85 -8.84 -6.95 -1.26
CA ILE A 85 -9.00 -5.63 -1.87
C ILE A 85 -9.24 -5.83 -3.36
N TYR A 86 -10.48 -5.73 -3.78
CA TYR A 86 -10.93 -6.06 -5.13
C TYR A 86 -10.37 -5.12 -6.21
N ARG A 87 -10.05 -3.88 -5.86
CA ARG A 87 -9.39 -2.90 -6.72
C ARG A 87 -8.27 -2.21 -5.96
N PRO A 88 -7.11 -2.87 -5.81
CA PRO A 88 -5.98 -2.30 -5.09
C PRO A 88 -5.41 -1.07 -5.80
N PHE A 89 -5.65 -0.95 -7.11
CA PHE A 89 -5.23 0.16 -7.95
C PHE A 89 -6.41 1.12 -8.11
N LEU A 90 -6.25 2.32 -7.61
CA LEU A 90 -7.27 3.35 -7.70
C LEU A 90 -7.42 3.85 -9.13
N VAL A 91 -8.53 4.53 -9.40
CA VAL A 91 -8.88 5.01 -10.73
C VAL A 91 -7.73 5.81 -11.34
N ARG A 92 -7.50 5.58 -12.61
CA ARG A 92 -6.43 6.18 -13.39
C ARG A 92 -7.02 7.10 -14.45
N SER A 93 -6.44 8.29 -14.58
CA SER A 93 -6.69 9.20 -15.71
C SER A 93 -5.37 9.40 -16.48
N GLY A 94 -5.39 9.10 -17.75
CA GLY A 94 -4.21 9.17 -18.60
C GLY A 94 -3.10 8.18 -18.17
N GLN A 95 -1.92 8.71 -17.89
CA GLN A 95 -0.74 7.94 -17.49
C GLN A 95 -0.48 7.93 -15.97
N GLN A 96 -1.34 8.59 -15.19
CA GLN A 96 -1.19 8.73 -13.76
C GLN A 96 -2.26 7.92 -13.04
N GLU A 97 -1.84 7.12 -12.09
CA GLU A 97 -2.72 6.46 -11.14
C GLU A 97 -2.77 7.26 -9.84
N GLY A 98 -3.85 7.09 -9.08
CA GLY A 98 -3.98 7.63 -7.74
C GLY A 98 -2.96 7.02 -6.75
N LEU A 99 -3.12 7.35 -5.48
CA LEU A 99 -2.39 6.66 -4.42
C LEU A 99 -2.79 5.17 -4.40
N SER A 100 -1.83 4.30 -4.13
CA SER A 100 -2.13 2.91 -3.84
C SER A 100 -3.13 2.79 -2.69
N PHE A 101 -4.02 1.79 -2.76
CA PHE A 101 -4.91 1.48 -1.63
C PHE A 101 -4.13 1.28 -0.33
N ILE A 102 -2.98 0.63 -0.41
CA ILE A 102 -2.16 0.34 0.77
C ILE A 102 -1.52 1.62 1.30
N ASN A 103 -1.85 1.96 2.54
CA ASN A 103 -1.18 3.04 3.25
C ASN A 103 0.03 2.49 4.00
N SER A 104 1.22 2.72 3.47
CA SER A 104 2.49 2.26 4.04
C SER A 104 2.72 2.70 5.49
N ASN A 105 2.09 3.79 5.92
CA ASN A 105 2.22 4.28 7.30
C ASN A 105 1.43 3.44 8.31
N LEU A 106 0.50 2.60 7.86
CA LEU A 106 -0.31 1.74 8.72
C LEU A 106 0.22 0.31 8.82
N VAL A 107 1.17 -0.06 7.95
CA VAL A 107 1.64 -1.44 7.78
C VAL A 107 2.49 -1.91 8.96
N SER A 108 2.24 -3.15 9.42
CA SER A 108 3.05 -3.89 10.41
C SER A 108 3.78 -5.09 9.81
N SER A 109 3.18 -5.80 8.87
CA SER A 109 3.81 -6.93 8.20
C SER A 109 3.40 -7.01 6.73
N ILE A 110 4.29 -7.57 5.93
CA ILE A 110 4.12 -7.71 4.48
C ILE A 110 4.58 -9.12 4.11
N ASN A 111 3.65 -9.93 3.63
CA ASN A 111 3.92 -11.26 3.12
C ASN A 111 3.65 -11.27 1.61
N PHE A 112 4.63 -11.63 0.84
CA PHE A 112 4.53 -11.70 -0.62
C PHE A 112 4.83 -13.09 -1.13
N SER A 113 3.96 -13.63 -1.98
CA SER A 113 4.14 -14.93 -2.65
C SER A 113 4.08 -14.75 -4.15
N ALA A 114 5.16 -15.07 -4.85
CA ALA A 114 5.23 -15.09 -6.31
C ALA A 114 4.90 -16.50 -6.83
N GLY A 115 3.61 -16.86 -6.84
CA GLY A 115 3.14 -18.21 -7.15
C GLY A 115 3.29 -19.19 -5.98
N GLY A 116 2.60 -20.33 -6.04
CA GLY A 116 2.66 -21.36 -5.00
C GLY A 116 2.15 -20.92 -3.63
N PHE A 117 1.18 -20.05 -3.59
CA PHE A 117 0.59 -19.52 -2.36
C PHE A 117 -0.37 -20.53 -1.70
N GLN A 118 -0.70 -20.28 -0.45
CA GLN A 118 -1.56 -21.14 0.36
C GLN A 118 -2.96 -21.30 -0.25
N ALA A 119 -3.62 -22.43 0.01
CA ALA A 119 -4.94 -22.76 -0.52
C ALA A 119 -6.05 -21.78 -0.10
N LYS A 120 -5.85 -20.99 0.97
CA LYS A 120 -6.79 -19.95 1.39
C LYS A 120 -6.91 -18.80 0.36
N TYR A 121 -5.90 -18.62 -0.49
CA TYR A 121 -5.88 -17.63 -1.55
C TYR A 121 -6.26 -18.30 -2.86
N GLY A 122 -7.43 -17.98 -3.38
CA GLY A 122 -7.94 -18.51 -4.65
C GLY A 122 -8.02 -17.43 -5.72
N ASP A 123 -8.45 -17.86 -6.92
CA ASP A 123 -8.97 -16.99 -7.98
C ASP A 123 -7.95 -16.15 -8.76
N LYS A 124 -6.66 -16.16 -8.41
CA LYS A 124 -5.60 -15.43 -9.13
C LYS A 124 -4.39 -16.33 -9.36
N LEU A 125 -3.58 -15.98 -10.38
CA LEU A 125 -2.57 -16.90 -10.91
C LEU A 125 -1.13 -16.48 -10.63
N SER A 126 -0.87 -15.18 -10.45
CA SER A 126 0.50 -14.67 -10.47
C SER A 126 1.09 -14.47 -9.07
N SER A 127 0.41 -13.74 -8.20
CA SER A 127 0.94 -13.48 -6.86
C SER A 127 -0.13 -13.20 -5.81
N VAL A 128 0.29 -13.28 -4.55
CA VAL A 128 -0.47 -12.82 -3.39
C VAL A 128 0.37 -11.84 -2.60
N LEU A 129 -0.19 -10.71 -2.30
CA LEU A 129 0.33 -9.70 -1.39
C LEU A 129 -0.60 -9.63 -0.18
N ASP A 130 -0.14 -10.13 0.97
CA ASP A 130 -0.89 -10.15 2.22
C ASP A 130 -0.28 -9.16 3.22
N ILE A 131 -1.05 -8.15 3.58
CA ILE A 131 -0.63 -7.02 4.40
C ILE A 131 -1.42 -6.97 5.68
N THR A 132 -0.71 -6.78 6.77
CA THR A 132 -1.32 -6.54 8.07
C THR A 132 -1.06 -5.11 8.52
N TYR A 133 -2.10 -4.37 8.88
CA TYR A 133 -1.98 -3.07 9.53
C TYR A 133 -1.72 -3.24 11.03
N ARG A 134 -1.08 -2.23 11.61
CA ARG A 134 -0.74 -2.26 13.04
C ARG A 134 -1.99 -2.25 13.91
N LYS A 135 -1.92 -3.01 15.00
CA LYS A 135 -2.82 -2.88 16.14
C LYS A 135 -2.07 -2.11 17.21
N PRO A 136 -2.37 -0.83 17.41
CA PRO A 136 -1.67 0.00 18.40
C PRO A 136 -1.87 -0.53 19.81
N VAL A 137 -0.90 -0.24 20.67
CA VAL A 137 -0.90 -0.59 22.10
C VAL A 137 -0.83 0.64 22.99
N GLU A 138 -0.47 1.80 22.40
CA GLU A 138 -0.35 3.11 23.06
C GLU A 138 -0.61 4.22 22.05
N PHE A 139 -0.86 5.43 22.56
CA PHE A 139 -1.02 6.61 21.71
C PHE A 139 0.26 6.94 20.97
N THR A 140 0.17 7.06 19.64
CA THR A 140 1.25 7.55 18.79
C THR A 140 0.69 8.43 17.69
N ALA A 141 1.34 9.54 17.40
CA ALA A 141 1.03 10.42 16.29
C ALA A 141 2.28 10.64 15.44
N THR A 142 2.16 10.43 14.14
CA THR A 142 3.26 10.59 13.18
C THR A 142 2.84 11.56 12.08
N ILE A 143 3.68 12.56 11.82
CA ILE A 143 3.51 13.50 10.72
C ILE A 143 4.69 13.35 9.78
N LYS A 144 4.42 13.17 8.50
CA LYS A 144 5.43 13.15 7.43
C LYS A 144 5.10 14.26 6.43
N ALA A 145 6.12 15.00 6.02
CA ALA A 145 6.00 16.04 5.01
C ALA A 145 7.09 15.86 3.95
N SER A 146 6.74 16.10 2.70
CA SER A 146 7.64 16.07 1.55
C SER A 146 7.28 17.17 0.57
N LEU A 147 8.12 17.39 -0.45
CA LEU A 147 7.85 18.38 -1.49
C LEU A 147 6.56 18.09 -2.28
N LEU A 148 6.18 16.81 -2.40
CA LEU A 148 5.02 16.37 -3.17
C LEU A 148 3.77 16.12 -2.31
N GLY A 149 3.82 16.34 -1.01
CA GLY A 149 2.68 16.11 -0.13
C GLY A 149 3.06 15.72 1.29
N GLY A 150 2.11 15.12 2.00
CA GLY A 150 2.35 14.71 3.37
C GLY A 150 1.33 13.70 3.88
N SER A 151 1.56 13.22 5.07
CA SER A 151 0.64 12.32 5.76
C SER A 151 0.64 12.56 7.27
N ILE A 152 -0.51 12.27 7.86
CA ILE A 152 -0.70 12.26 9.31
C ILE A 152 -1.25 10.88 9.67
N THR A 153 -0.65 10.23 10.64
CA THR A 153 -1.13 8.97 11.20
C THR A 153 -1.30 9.13 12.69
N VAL A 154 -2.45 8.75 13.20
CA VAL A 154 -2.77 8.75 14.64
C VAL A 154 -3.24 7.37 15.01
N GLU A 155 -2.69 6.84 16.08
CA GLU A 155 -3.03 5.52 16.60
C GLU A 155 -3.17 5.57 18.12
N ASP A 156 -4.15 4.85 18.64
CA ASP A 156 -4.42 4.82 20.08
C ASP A 156 -5.22 3.56 20.49
N VAL A 157 -5.33 3.38 21.79
CA VAL A 157 -6.05 2.28 22.42
C VAL A 157 -7.06 2.83 23.42
N PHE A 158 -8.29 2.36 23.32
CA PHE A 158 -9.40 2.82 24.14
C PHE A 158 -10.06 1.65 24.86
N LEU A 159 -11.00 1.96 25.77
CA LEU A 159 -11.87 0.99 26.46
C LEU A 159 -11.05 -0.11 27.17
N ASP A 160 -10.13 0.28 28.04
CA ASP A 160 -9.26 -0.65 28.76
C ASP A 160 -8.54 -1.65 27.82
N LYS A 161 -7.98 -1.13 26.73
CA LYS A 161 -7.27 -1.90 25.70
C LYS A 161 -8.13 -2.86 24.88
N LYS A 162 -9.46 -2.72 24.92
CA LYS A 162 -10.36 -3.53 24.09
C LYS A 162 -10.51 -3.00 22.66
N LEU A 163 -10.37 -1.69 22.45
CA LEU A 163 -10.47 -1.07 21.15
C LEU A 163 -9.11 -0.48 20.77
N SER A 164 -8.49 -1.01 19.72
CA SER A 164 -7.34 -0.39 19.06
C SER A 164 -7.80 0.31 17.78
N ALA A 165 -7.30 1.51 17.55
CA ALA A 165 -7.67 2.34 16.41
C ALA A 165 -6.43 2.96 15.78
N ILE A 166 -6.29 2.86 14.46
CA ILE A 166 -5.28 3.57 13.68
C ILE A 166 -5.96 4.26 12.51
N VAL A 167 -5.65 5.55 12.32
CA VAL A 167 -6.19 6.38 11.24
C VAL A 167 -5.03 7.08 10.55
N GLY A 168 -5.02 7.02 9.23
CA GLY A 168 -4.03 7.69 8.39
C GLY A 168 -4.71 8.57 7.36
N VAL A 169 -4.20 9.79 7.21
CA VAL A 169 -4.58 10.72 6.15
C VAL A 169 -3.36 10.96 5.28
N ARG A 170 -3.52 10.87 3.96
CA ARG A 170 -2.46 11.18 2.99
C ARG A 170 -2.96 12.25 2.01
N TYR A 171 -2.07 13.16 1.68
CA TYR A 171 -2.24 14.10 0.59
C TYR A 171 -1.02 14.05 -0.31
N ARG A 172 -1.23 14.09 -1.64
CA ARG A 172 -0.17 14.11 -2.62
C ARG A 172 -0.53 14.95 -3.83
N ASP A 173 0.43 15.75 -4.28
CA ASP A 173 0.38 16.53 -5.51
C ASP A 173 1.57 16.14 -6.39
N ASN A 174 1.30 15.39 -7.46
CA ASN A 174 2.33 14.95 -8.39
C ASN A 174 2.59 15.96 -9.52
N SER A 175 1.96 17.13 -9.51
CA SER A 175 2.05 18.13 -10.59
C SER A 175 3.49 18.55 -10.87
N LEU A 176 4.29 18.78 -9.82
CA LEU A 176 5.70 19.16 -9.98
C LEU A 176 6.52 18.06 -10.65
N PHE A 177 6.27 16.81 -10.30
CA PHE A 177 7.00 15.67 -10.86
C PHE A 177 6.64 15.42 -12.32
N VAL A 178 5.35 15.44 -12.64
CA VAL A 178 4.86 15.17 -14.00
C VAL A 178 5.28 16.27 -14.96
N ASN A 179 5.14 17.53 -14.56
CA ASN A 179 5.46 18.67 -15.41
C ASN A 179 7.00 18.95 -15.52
N SER A 180 7.83 18.33 -14.67
CA SER A 180 9.28 18.42 -14.75
C SER A 180 9.89 17.50 -15.83
N LYS A 181 9.17 16.46 -16.25
CA LYS A 181 9.58 15.64 -17.39
C LYS A 181 9.38 16.45 -18.67
N GLN A 182 10.27 16.31 -19.66
CA GLN A 182 10.32 17.06 -20.93
C GLN A 182 9.04 17.01 -21.80
N ILE A 183 7.93 16.65 -21.23
CA ILE A 183 6.62 16.62 -21.88
C ILE A 183 5.96 17.95 -21.53
N GLU A 184 5.78 18.83 -22.52
CA GLU A 184 4.99 20.06 -22.38
C GLU A 184 3.52 19.72 -22.16
N THR A 185 3.17 19.39 -20.91
CA THR A 185 1.78 19.15 -20.48
C THR A 185 1.52 19.93 -19.20
N ASN A 186 0.34 20.51 -19.11
CA ASN A 186 -0.12 21.10 -17.86
C ASN A 186 -1.10 20.11 -17.21
N PHE A 187 -0.53 19.10 -16.54
CA PHE A 187 -1.27 18.04 -15.88
C PHE A 187 -1.06 18.12 -14.35
N LYS A 188 -2.16 18.15 -13.60
CA LYS A 188 -2.16 18.37 -12.15
C LYS A 188 -2.90 17.25 -11.43
N PRO A 189 -2.28 16.08 -11.26
CA PRO A 189 -2.85 14.99 -10.49
C PRO A 189 -2.67 15.24 -8.98
N ARG A 190 -3.78 15.30 -8.25
CA ARG A 190 -3.83 15.50 -6.80
C ARG A 190 -4.67 14.42 -6.15
N PHE A 191 -4.18 13.88 -5.06
CA PHE A 191 -4.75 12.74 -4.37
C PHE A 191 -4.88 13.03 -2.89
N THR A 192 -6.01 12.63 -2.33
CA THR A 192 -6.25 12.67 -0.88
C THR A 192 -6.91 11.38 -0.49
N ASP A 193 -6.44 10.72 0.55
CA ASP A 193 -7.14 9.59 1.13
C ASP A 193 -7.14 9.61 2.66
N VAL A 194 -8.15 8.98 3.20
CA VAL A 194 -8.30 8.72 4.64
C VAL A 194 -8.55 7.24 4.82
N GLN A 195 -7.72 6.59 5.63
CA GLN A 195 -7.89 5.19 5.98
C GLN A 195 -8.00 5.01 7.48
N ALA A 196 -8.83 4.07 7.90
CA ALA A 196 -8.99 3.69 9.29
C ALA A 196 -9.01 2.17 9.44
N PHE A 197 -8.30 1.67 10.44
CA PHE A 197 -8.43 0.30 10.89
C PHE A 197 -8.72 0.29 12.39
N LEU A 198 -9.85 -0.33 12.74
CA LEU A 198 -10.33 -0.46 14.11
C LEU A 198 -10.43 -1.95 14.46
N SER A 199 -9.95 -2.34 15.63
CA SER A 199 -10.08 -3.72 16.13
C SER A 199 -10.63 -3.70 17.54
N TYR A 200 -11.81 -4.26 17.73
CA TYR A 200 -12.53 -4.30 19.00
C TYR A 200 -12.64 -5.73 19.54
N LYS A 201 -11.94 -6.00 20.63
CA LYS A 201 -12.04 -7.27 21.36
C LYS A 201 -13.22 -7.21 22.31
N GLN A 202 -14.38 -7.71 21.89
CA GLN A 202 -15.59 -7.72 22.71
C GLN A 202 -15.41 -8.62 23.94
N ASN A 203 -14.83 -9.82 23.74
CA ASN A 203 -14.47 -10.79 24.77
C ASN A 203 -13.31 -11.67 24.28
N GLU A 204 -12.94 -12.71 25.05
CA GLU A 204 -11.84 -13.62 24.71
C GLU A 204 -12.08 -14.41 23.41
N LYS A 205 -13.34 -14.56 23.00
CA LYS A 205 -13.73 -15.35 21.83
C LYS A 205 -14.11 -14.53 20.61
N LEU A 206 -14.51 -13.27 20.78
CA LEU A 206 -15.04 -12.46 19.68
C LEU A 206 -14.24 -11.17 19.51
N THR A 207 -13.68 -11.01 18.32
CA THR A 207 -13.05 -9.78 17.86
C THR A 207 -13.76 -9.26 16.63
N LEU A 208 -14.11 -7.98 16.64
CA LEU A 208 -14.71 -7.27 15.52
C LEU A 208 -13.65 -6.33 14.91
N ASN A 209 -13.51 -6.35 13.59
CA ASN A 209 -12.57 -5.47 12.90
C ASN A 209 -13.33 -4.65 11.86
N PHE A 210 -12.92 -3.41 11.69
CA PHE A 210 -13.38 -2.51 10.65
C PHE A 210 -12.19 -1.94 9.89
N LEU A 211 -12.21 -2.06 8.57
CA LEU A 211 -11.26 -1.43 7.65
C LEU A 211 -12.04 -0.49 6.74
N GLY A 212 -11.69 0.80 6.75
CA GLY A 212 -12.33 1.82 5.93
C GLY A 212 -11.32 2.60 5.11
N ASN A 213 -11.70 2.97 3.89
CA ASN A 213 -10.96 3.87 3.02
C ASN A 213 -11.91 4.84 2.31
N PHE A 214 -11.51 6.10 2.28
CA PHE A 214 -12.16 7.14 1.50
C PHE A 214 -11.10 7.90 0.73
N SER A 215 -11.22 7.98 -0.60
CA SER A 215 -10.23 8.67 -1.43
C SER A 215 -10.87 9.60 -2.43
N LEU A 216 -10.18 10.72 -2.66
CA LEU A 216 -10.51 11.76 -3.64
C LEU A 216 -9.32 11.92 -4.58
N ASN A 217 -9.53 11.65 -5.86
CA ASN A 217 -8.55 11.78 -6.91
C ASN A 217 -9.00 12.85 -7.90
N ASN A 218 -8.21 13.92 -8.03
CA ASN A 218 -8.47 15.02 -8.94
C ASN A 218 -7.40 15.04 -10.04
N TYR A 219 -7.85 15.13 -11.28
CA TYR A 219 -7.01 15.20 -12.46
C TYR A 219 -7.41 16.43 -13.28
N ASP A 220 -6.57 17.45 -13.28
CA ASP A 220 -6.73 18.62 -14.14
C ASP A 220 -5.74 18.50 -15.29
N TYR A 221 -6.24 18.43 -16.52
CA TYR A 221 -5.42 18.37 -17.73
C TYR A 221 -5.76 19.54 -18.65
N GLN A 222 -4.74 20.33 -18.97
CA GLN A 222 -4.80 21.37 -20.00
C GLN A 222 -3.83 21.00 -21.11
N PRO A 223 -4.31 20.63 -22.29
CA PRO A 223 -3.44 20.37 -23.43
C PRO A 223 -2.71 21.66 -23.83
N VAL A 224 -1.43 21.54 -24.11
CA VAL A 224 -0.60 22.66 -24.56
C VAL A 224 -0.44 22.60 -26.06
N THR A 225 -0.51 23.76 -26.72
CA THR A 225 -0.25 23.89 -28.14
C THR A 225 1.12 23.30 -28.49
N ARG A 226 1.14 22.32 -29.36
CA ARG A 226 2.38 21.65 -29.80
C ARG A 226 2.88 22.27 -31.11
N ARG A 227 4.19 22.54 -31.13
CA ARG A 227 4.92 22.95 -32.33
C ARG A 227 5.94 21.87 -32.67
N THR A 228 5.80 21.27 -33.83
CA THR A 228 6.73 20.26 -34.33
C THR A 228 7.37 20.77 -35.60
N ARG A 229 8.71 20.84 -35.63
CA ARG A 229 9.47 21.23 -36.81
C ARG A 229 10.01 19.98 -37.49
N PHE A 230 9.82 19.90 -38.78
CA PHE A 230 10.31 18.81 -39.64
C PHE A 230 10.67 19.37 -41.01
N GLY A 231 11.31 18.58 -41.85
CA GLY A 231 11.80 19.02 -43.15
C GLY A 231 13.31 19.12 -43.21
N THR A 232 13.82 19.81 -44.26
CA THR A 232 15.24 20.02 -44.46
C THR A 232 15.68 21.39 -43.94
N VAL A 233 16.99 21.61 -43.84
CA VAL A 233 17.57 22.92 -43.44
C VAL A 233 17.15 24.03 -44.42
N THR A 234 16.93 23.65 -45.69
CA THR A 234 16.53 24.58 -46.77
C THR A 234 15.02 24.81 -46.83
N ASP A 235 14.21 23.82 -46.39
CA ASP A 235 12.75 23.89 -46.36
C ASP A 235 12.22 23.39 -45.00
N PRO A 236 12.30 24.23 -43.96
CA PRO A 236 11.73 23.87 -42.66
C PRO A 236 10.22 24.01 -42.66
N LEU A 237 9.53 22.94 -42.27
CA LEU A 237 8.10 22.96 -42.09
C LEU A 237 7.80 22.98 -40.58
N GLU A 238 6.77 23.72 -40.17
CA GLU A 238 6.32 23.76 -38.79
C GLU A 238 4.83 23.36 -38.73
N LEU A 239 4.55 22.28 -37.99
CA LEU A 239 3.20 21.89 -37.65
C LEU A 239 2.87 22.47 -36.28
N ILE A 240 1.83 23.28 -36.23
CA ILE A 240 1.30 23.84 -35.01
C ILE A 240 -0.06 23.19 -34.77
N VAL A 241 -0.17 22.43 -33.69
CA VAL A 241 -1.43 21.81 -33.26
C VAL A 241 -1.95 22.61 -32.09
N PHE A 242 -3.05 23.33 -32.32
CA PHE A 242 -3.75 24.06 -31.25
C PHE A 242 -4.72 23.11 -30.57
N TYR A 243 -4.60 23.01 -29.26
CA TYR A 243 -5.56 22.34 -28.43
C TYR A 243 -6.40 23.37 -27.68
N GLU A 244 -7.70 23.25 -27.78
CA GLU A 244 -8.65 24.06 -27.02
C GLU A 244 -9.40 23.11 -26.09
N GLY A 245 -9.56 23.53 -24.83
CA GLY A 245 -10.31 22.79 -23.84
C GLY A 245 -9.51 22.51 -22.56
N GLN A 246 -10.23 22.03 -21.59
CA GLN A 246 -9.71 21.59 -20.29
C GLN A 246 -10.49 20.34 -19.88
N GLU A 247 -9.78 19.32 -19.49
CA GLU A 247 -10.35 18.10 -18.95
C GLU A 247 -10.17 18.11 -17.44
N LYS A 248 -11.24 17.88 -16.70
CA LYS A 248 -11.24 17.76 -15.25
C LYS A 248 -11.96 16.51 -14.85
N ASP A 249 -11.23 15.58 -14.31
CA ASP A 249 -11.77 14.34 -13.80
C ASP A 249 -11.63 14.32 -12.27
N THR A 250 -12.73 14.06 -11.61
CA THR A 250 -12.75 13.86 -10.16
C THR A 250 -13.34 12.49 -9.86
N TYR A 251 -12.63 11.68 -9.10
CA TYR A 251 -13.08 10.36 -8.66
C TYR A 251 -13.15 10.31 -7.16
N LEU A 252 -14.31 9.92 -6.66
CA LEU A 252 -14.58 9.67 -5.26
C LEU A 252 -14.71 8.18 -5.04
N THR A 253 -13.85 7.58 -4.20
CA THR A 253 -13.89 6.17 -3.88
C THR A 253 -14.13 5.98 -2.38
N SER A 254 -15.05 5.11 -2.04
CA SER A 254 -15.30 4.67 -0.68
C SER A 254 -15.26 3.14 -0.59
N PHE A 255 -14.59 2.64 0.42
CA PHE A 255 -14.49 1.23 0.73
C PHE A 255 -14.70 1.03 2.22
N GLY A 256 -15.43 -0.02 2.58
CA GLY A 256 -15.62 -0.45 3.95
C GLY A 256 -15.67 -1.97 4.05
N ALA A 257 -15.02 -2.52 5.05
CA ALA A 257 -15.07 -3.93 5.39
C ALA A 257 -15.31 -4.10 6.89
N LEU A 258 -16.25 -4.96 7.24
CA LEU A 258 -16.50 -5.41 8.60
C LEU A 258 -16.21 -6.89 8.69
N SER A 259 -15.35 -7.30 9.60
CA SER A 259 -15.07 -8.71 9.88
C SER A 259 -15.29 -9.05 11.34
N ALA A 260 -15.77 -10.24 11.58
CA ALA A 260 -15.98 -10.82 12.90
C ALA A 260 -15.23 -12.14 13.00
N ASP A 261 -14.27 -12.20 13.91
CA ASP A 261 -13.48 -13.38 14.23
C ASP A 261 -14.03 -14.01 15.52
N TYR A 262 -14.56 -15.21 15.43
CA TYR A 262 -15.11 -15.94 16.55
C TYR A 262 -14.32 -17.23 16.79
N GLN A 263 -13.66 -17.31 17.95
CA GLN A 263 -12.96 -18.52 18.41
C GLN A 263 -13.96 -19.40 19.18
N ALA A 264 -14.50 -20.39 18.50
CA ALA A 264 -15.49 -21.27 19.12
C ALA A 264 -14.85 -22.19 20.20
N ASN A 265 -13.69 -22.76 19.87
CA ASN A 265 -12.80 -23.55 20.75
C ASN A 265 -11.36 -23.46 20.23
N ASP A 266 -10.43 -24.22 20.82
CA ASP A 266 -9.01 -24.15 20.46
C ASP A 266 -8.72 -24.57 18.99
N ASP A 267 -9.58 -25.42 18.42
CA ASP A 267 -9.41 -26.00 17.09
C ASP A 267 -10.27 -25.31 16.01
N LEU A 268 -11.26 -24.49 16.40
CA LEU A 268 -12.24 -23.91 15.48
C LEU A 268 -12.32 -22.40 15.61
N LYS A 269 -11.84 -21.70 14.58
CA LYS A 269 -12.03 -20.26 14.37
C LYS A 269 -13.01 -20.04 13.20
N LEU A 270 -14.00 -19.22 13.39
CA LEU A 270 -14.95 -18.78 12.36
C LEU A 270 -14.71 -17.31 12.07
N THR A 271 -14.56 -16.98 10.80
CA THR A 271 -14.42 -15.59 10.33
C THR A 271 -15.54 -15.28 9.36
N ALA A 272 -16.26 -14.19 9.61
CA ALA A 272 -17.26 -13.64 8.70
C ALA A 272 -16.83 -12.23 8.27
N THR A 273 -16.84 -11.97 6.95
CA THR A 273 -16.44 -10.66 6.40
C THR A 273 -17.49 -10.16 5.42
N VAL A 274 -17.84 -8.88 5.55
CA VAL A 274 -18.73 -8.17 4.64
C VAL A 274 -18.00 -6.94 4.13
N THR A 275 -17.96 -6.74 2.80
CA THR A 275 -17.28 -5.62 2.15
C THR A 275 -18.24 -4.81 1.29
N ALA A 276 -18.00 -3.52 1.20
CA ALA A 276 -18.69 -2.62 0.30
C ALA A 276 -17.68 -1.71 -0.40
N PHE A 277 -17.82 -1.55 -1.71
CA PHE A 277 -16.96 -0.70 -2.53
C PHE A 277 -17.82 0.16 -3.47
N ASN A 278 -17.52 1.45 -3.54
CA ASN A 278 -18.17 2.36 -4.47
C ASN A 278 -17.15 3.36 -5.03
N THR A 279 -17.22 3.62 -6.34
CA THR A 279 -16.47 4.68 -7.01
C THR A 279 -17.40 5.49 -7.86
N GLN A 280 -17.34 6.81 -7.75
CA GLN A 280 -18.12 7.77 -8.52
C GLN A 280 -17.18 8.70 -9.27
N ALA A 281 -17.47 8.95 -10.54
CA ALA A 281 -16.91 10.04 -11.32
C ALA A 281 -17.81 11.27 -11.17
N VAL A 282 -17.24 12.43 -10.88
CA VAL A 282 -17.94 13.69 -10.62
C VAL A 282 -17.48 14.76 -11.59
#